data_50e7b323acd43f36fafdf980bf600eb4
#
_entry.id   50e7b323acd43f36fafdf980bf600eb4
#
_cell.length_a   1.000
_cell.length_b   1.000
_cell.length_c   1.000
_cell.angle_alpha   90.00
_cell.angle_beta   90.00
_cell.angle_gamma   90.00
#
_symmetry.space_group_name_H-M   'P 1'
#
loop_
_entity.id
_entity.type
_entity.pdbx_description
1 polymer ?
#
loop_
_entity_poly.entity_id
_entity_poly.type
_entity_poly.pdbx_seq_one_letter_code
_entity_poly.pdbx_strand_id
1 'polypeptide(L)'
;MRFHRIIATAVGNSLFRSLSDVVTVVLDLTLRMSLDAPSGQQQSLPLHRSVVEAIARGDGPGAAAAMLRLVDSAERDVTEALAARRGSLSPRTPPLRAAKRSSGSKT
;
A
#
# COMPACT_ATOMS: atom_id res chain seq x y z
N MET A 1 -9.42 1.21 11.28
CA MET A 1 -8.42 1.62 12.31
C MET A 1 -8.63 1.02 13.69
N ARG A 2 -9.85 0.62 14.01
CA ARG A 2 -10.17 0.02 15.31
C ARG A 2 -9.34 -1.25 15.65
N PHE A 3 -9.14 -2.12 14.67
CA PHE A 3 -8.32 -3.33 14.79
C PHE A 3 -6.89 -3.03 15.31
N HIS A 4 -6.18 -2.11 14.66
CA HIS A 4 -4.80 -1.76 15.03
C HIS A 4 -4.71 -1.14 16.42
N ARG A 5 -5.68 -0.31 16.81
CA ARG A 5 -5.71 0.30 18.15
C ARG A 5 -5.96 -0.74 19.24
N ILE A 6 -6.82 -1.71 19.01
CA ILE A 6 -7.09 -2.79 19.96
C ILE A 6 -5.82 -3.60 20.18
N ILE A 7 -5.12 -4.00 19.12
CA ILE A 7 -3.87 -4.76 19.23
C ILE A 7 -2.79 -3.94 19.95
N ALA A 8 -2.59 -2.68 19.58
CA ALA A 8 -1.60 -1.81 20.20
C ALA A 8 -1.85 -1.62 21.71
N THR A 9 -3.11 -1.57 22.14
CA THR A 9 -3.48 -1.46 23.56
C THR A 9 -3.28 -2.77 24.29
N ALA A 10 -3.60 -3.90 23.65
CA ALA A 10 -3.51 -5.23 24.26
C ALA A 10 -2.07 -5.69 24.56
N VAL A 11 -1.09 -5.16 23.82
CA VAL A 11 0.34 -5.50 23.99
C VAL A 11 0.87 -5.09 25.38
N GLY A 12 0.23 -4.15 26.09
CA GLY A 12 0.63 -3.73 27.44
C GLY A 12 1.94 -2.94 27.51
N ASN A 13 2.51 -2.55 26.39
CA ASN A 13 3.74 -1.77 26.31
C ASN A 13 3.39 -0.27 26.24
N SER A 14 3.82 0.50 27.25
CA SER A 14 3.52 1.94 27.34
C SER A 14 4.12 2.74 26.19
N LEU A 15 5.32 2.40 25.72
CA LEU A 15 5.95 3.03 24.57
C LEU A 15 5.14 2.77 23.29
N PHE A 16 4.70 1.55 23.10
CA PHE A 16 3.87 1.18 21.95
C PHE A 16 2.54 1.94 21.93
N ARG A 17 1.95 2.16 23.09
CA ARG A 17 0.74 2.96 23.25
C ARG A 17 0.97 4.43 22.91
N SER A 18 2.08 5.01 23.38
CA SER A 18 2.43 6.41 23.08
C SER A 18 2.72 6.64 21.59
N LEU A 19 3.26 5.63 20.90
CA LEU A 19 3.50 5.68 19.46
C LEU A 19 2.24 5.37 18.64
N SER A 20 1.17 4.85 19.25
CA SER A 20 -0.02 4.40 18.53
C SER A 20 -0.71 5.50 17.75
N ASP A 21 -0.69 6.73 18.24
CA ASP A 21 -1.30 7.88 17.55
C ASP A 21 -0.51 8.25 16.29
N VAL A 22 0.82 8.28 16.37
CA VAL A 22 1.70 8.52 15.23
C VAL A 22 1.56 7.38 14.19
N VAL A 23 1.59 6.14 14.66
CA VAL A 23 1.40 4.95 13.81
C VAL A 23 0.02 4.98 13.15
N THR A 24 -1.02 5.43 13.85
CA THR A 24 -2.37 5.55 13.28
C THR A 24 -2.41 6.52 12.10
N VAL A 25 -1.74 7.67 12.20
CA VAL A 25 -1.67 8.65 11.11
C VAL A 25 -0.95 8.06 9.90
N VAL A 26 0.19 7.39 10.12
CA VAL A 26 0.97 6.74 9.05
C VAL A 26 0.16 5.61 8.41
N LEU A 27 -0.53 4.80 9.22
CA LEU A 27 -1.39 3.73 8.72
C LEU A 27 -2.59 4.25 7.92
N ASP A 28 -3.20 5.36 8.33
CA ASP A 28 -4.31 5.96 7.58
C ASP A 28 -3.86 6.39 6.19
N LEU A 29 -2.71 7.03 6.09
CA LEU A 29 -2.11 7.41 4.81
C LEU A 29 -1.78 6.18 3.95
N THR A 30 -1.13 5.18 4.54
CA THR A 30 -0.75 3.93 3.86
C THR A 30 -1.99 3.17 3.37
N LEU A 31 -3.05 3.10 4.20
CA LEU A 31 -4.31 2.47 3.82
C LEU A 31 -4.98 3.17 2.65
N ARG A 32 -5.00 4.50 2.63
CA ARG A 32 -5.56 5.24 1.49
C ARG A 32 -4.82 4.91 0.20
N MET A 33 -3.49 4.84 0.25
CA MET A 33 -2.68 4.44 -0.91
C MET A 33 -2.90 2.99 -1.32
N SER A 34 -3.05 2.09 -0.35
CA SER A 34 -3.30 0.66 -0.58
C SER A 34 -4.69 0.39 -1.16
N LEU A 35 -5.70 1.19 -0.77
CA LEU A 35 -7.06 1.10 -1.31
C LEU A 35 -7.17 1.56 -2.77
N ASP A 36 -6.25 2.41 -3.21
CA ASP A 36 -6.13 2.85 -4.61
C ASP A 36 -5.49 1.76 -5.50
N ALA A 37 -4.89 0.72 -4.91
CA ALA A 37 -4.34 -0.41 -5.65
C ALA A 37 -5.47 -1.37 -6.11
N PRO A 38 -5.43 -1.88 -7.35
CA PRO A 38 -6.50 -2.71 -7.92
C PRO A 38 -6.86 -3.98 -7.13
N SER A 39 -5.92 -4.48 -6.32
CA SER A 39 -6.08 -5.71 -5.53
C SER A 39 -6.14 -5.49 -4.01
N GLY A 40 -5.91 -4.27 -3.53
CA GLY A 40 -5.66 -3.98 -2.12
C GLY A 40 -6.78 -4.37 -1.17
N GLN A 41 -8.04 -4.10 -1.53
CA GLN A 41 -9.19 -4.41 -0.67
C GLN A 41 -9.50 -5.91 -0.58
N GLN A 42 -9.40 -6.63 -1.71
CA GLN A 42 -9.77 -8.05 -1.75
C GLN A 42 -8.77 -8.94 -1.02
N GLN A 43 -7.49 -8.55 -0.97
CA GLN A 43 -6.42 -9.33 -0.33
C GLN A 43 -6.22 -8.97 1.15
N SER A 44 -6.58 -7.77 1.56
CA SER A 44 -6.33 -7.26 2.91
C SER A 44 -7.20 -7.94 3.98
N LEU A 45 -8.47 -8.15 3.72
CA LEU A 45 -9.42 -8.67 4.69
C LEU A 45 -9.11 -10.10 5.15
N PRO A 46 -8.81 -11.07 4.26
CA PRO A 46 -8.41 -12.41 4.66
C PRO A 46 -7.12 -12.43 5.51
N LEU A 47 -6.16 -11.54 5.22
CA LEU A 47 -4.92 -11.44 5.99
C LEU A 47 -5.16 -10.93 7.40
N HIS A 48 -6.02 -9.92 7.59
CA HIS A 48 -6.45 -9.46 8.92
C HIS A 48 -7.17 -10.57 9.69
N ARG A 49 -8.03 -11.32 9.03
CA ARG A 49 -8.74 -12.45 9.63
C ARG A 49 -7.76 -13.52 10.13
N SER A 50 -6.72 -13.85 9.37
CA SER A 50 -5.70 -14.81 9.78
C SER A 50 -4.99 -14.39 11.06
N VAL A 51 -4.74 -13.11 11.28
CA VAL A 51 -4.17 -12.59 12.52
C VAL A 51 -5.15 -12.81 13.68
N VAL A 52 -6.41 -12.41 13.51
CA VAL A 52 -7.45 -12.56 14.56
C VAL A 52 -7.63 -14.03 14.96
N GLU A 53 -7.69 -14.93 13.99
CA GLU A 53 -7.86 -16.36 14.24
C GLU A 53 -6.67 -16.96 15.00
N ALA A 54 -5.44 -16.56 14.67
CA ALA A 54 -4.26 -16.99 15.39
C ALA A 54 -4.27 -16.49 16.85
N ILE A 55 -4.64 -15.23 17.06
CA ILE A 55 -4.79 -14.65 18.40
C ILE A 55 -5.87 -15.39 19.19
N ALA A 56 -7.01 -15.68 18.58
CA ALA A 56 -8.12 -16.39 19.23
C ALA A 56 -7.73 -17.82 19.67
N ARG A 57 -6.82 -18.46 18.95
CA ARG A 57 -6.27 -19.77 19.32
C ARG A 57 -5.13 -19.71 20.34
N GLY A 58 -4.69 -18.51 20.74
CA GLY A 58 -3.51 -18.34 21.57
C GLY A 58 -2.19 -18.69 20.86
N ASP A 59 -2.19 -18.72 19.53
CA ASP A 59 -1.03 -19.03 18.68
C ASP A 59 -0.21 -17.77 18.43
N GLY A 60 0.68 -17.41 19.36
CA GLY A 60 1.56 -16.25 19.25
C GLY A 60 2.45 -16.27 17.99
N PRO A 61 3.22 -17.36 17.76
CA PRO A 61 4.03 -17.47 16.55
C PRO A 61 3.23 -17.39 15.26
N GLY A 62 2.05 -18.00 15.20
CA GLY A 62 1.14 -17.94 14.07
C GLY A 62 0.59 -16.52 13.83
N ALA A 63 0.24 -15.81 14.90
CA ALA A 63 -0.19 -14.41 14.82
C ALA A 63 0.93 -13.51 14.29
N ALA A 64 2.17 -13.68 14.76
CA ALA A 64 3.33 -12.95 14.26
C ALA A 64 3.57 -13.20 12.76
N ALA A 65 3.54 -14.46 12.34
CA ALA A 65 3.70 -14.83 10.94
C ALA A 65 2.58 -14.26 10.06
N ALA A 66 1.33 -14.27 10.54
CA ALA A 66 0.19 -13.69 9.84
C ALA A 66 0.33 -12.16 9.72
N MET A 67 0.81 -11.49 10.76
CA MET A 67 1.06 -10.05 10.74
C MET A 67 2.16 -9.67 9.76
N LEU A 68 3.26 -10.44 9.68
CA LEU A 68 4.31 -10.20 8.68
C LEU A 68 3.76 -10.29 7.26
N ARG A 69 2.94 -11.29 6.96
CA ARG A 69 2.29 -11.38 5.63
C ARG A 69 1.40 -10.18 5.32
N LEU A 70 0.72 -9.66 6.33
CA LEU A 70 -0.12 -8.48 6.20
C LEU A 70 0.73 -7.24 5.89
N VAL A 71 1.84 -7.05 6.59
CA VAL A 71 2.78 -5.94 6.36
C VAL A 71 3.43 -6.05 4.98
N ASP A 72 3.88 -7.23 4.57
CA ASP A 72 4.47 -7.46 3.25
C ASP A 72 3.47 -7.18 2.11
N SER A 73 2.20 -7.52 2.31
CA SER A 73 1.13 -7.20 1.36
C SER A 73 0.91 -5.70 1.24
N ALA A 74 0.86 -5.00 2.37
CA ALA A 74 0.69 -3.55 2.39
C ALA A 74 1.88 -2.82 1.74
N GLU A 75 3.09 -3.29 1.95
CA GLU A 75 4.30 -2.75 1.31
C GLU A 75 4.24 -2.89 -0.21
N ARG A 76 3.85 -4.05 -0.71
CA ARG A 76 3.66 -4.27 -2.16
C ARG A 76 2.61 -3.34 -2.75
N ASP A 77 1.47 -3.20 -2.09
CA ASP A 77 0.38 -2.35 -2.55
C ASP A 77 0.80 -0.88 -2.63
N VAL A 78 1.52 -0.38 -1.62
CA VAL A 78 2.05 1.00 -1.61
C VAL A 78 3.10 1.19 -2.70
N THR A 79 4.00 0.23 -2.88
CA THR A 79 5.04 0.28 -3.91
C THR A 79 4.41 0.31 -5.31
N GLU A 80 3.40 -0.49 -5.55
CA GLU A 80 2.66 -0.55 -6.82
C GLU A 80 1.90 0.77 -7.08
N ALA A 81 1.22 1.31 -6.07
CA ALA A 81 0.52 2.58 -6.18
C ALA A 81 1.46 3.75 -6.48
N LEU A 82 2.64 3.77 -5.87
CA LEU A 82 3.68 4.78 -6.13
C LEU A 82 4.25 4.66 -7.55
N ALA A 83 4.49 3.44 -8.02
CA ALA A 83 4.97 3.18 -9.38
C ALA A 83 3.96 3.64 -10.43
N ALA A 84 2.67 3.36 -10.23
CA ALA A 84 1.59 3.81 -11.10
C ALA A 84 1.50 5.34 -11.17
N ARG A 85 1.65 6.03 -10.04
CA ARG A 85 1.67 7.51 -10.00
C ARG A 85 2.88 8.09 -10.74
N ARG A 86 4.06 7.48 -10.62
CA ARG A 86 5.26 7.90 -11.36
C ARG A 86 5.08 7.72 -12.86
N GLY A 87 4.49 6.62 -13.30
CA GLY A 87 4.19 6.37 -14.71
C GLY A 87 3.22 7.40 -15.31
N SER A 88 2.25 7.86 -14.53
CA SER A 88 1.28 8.89 -14.97
C SER A 88 1.86 10.29 -15.04
N LEU A 89 2.94 10.57 -14.29
CA LEU A 89 3.64 11.85 -14.27
C LEU A 89 4.76 11.97 -15.31
N SER A 90 5.07 10.87 -16.03
CA SER A 90 6.05 10.92 -17.11
C SER A 90 5.52 11.77 -18.26
N PRO A 91 6.21 12.86 -18.69
CA PRO A 91 5.75 13.69 -19.77
C PRO A 91 5.67 12.84 -21.05
N ARG A 92 4.45 12.74 -21.59
CA ARG A 92 4.27 12.17 -22.92
C ARG A 92 4.97 13.11 -23.91
N THR A 93 6.19 12.77 -24.28
CA THR A 93 6.88 13.48 -25.40
C THR A 93 6.00 13.31 -26.63
N PRO A 94 5.42 14.38 -27.19
CA PRO A 94 4.66 14.25 -28.41
C PRO A 94 5.61 13.76 -29.51
N PRO A 95 5.16 12.85 -30.39
CA PRO A 95 6.00 12.43 -31.51
C PRO A 95 6.36 13.65 -32.33
N LEU A 96 7.66 13.86 -32.54
CA LEU A 96 8.17 14.87 -33.46
C LEU A 96 7.51 14.64 -34.83
N ARG A 97 6.57 15.51 -35.19
CA ARG A 97 5.97 15.51 -36.51
C ARG A 97 7.14 15.69 -37.50
N ALA A 98 7.44 14.62 -38.25
CA ALA A 98 8.37 14.69 -39.35
C ALA A 98 7.92 15.82 -40.28
N ALA A 99 8.72 16.88 -40.34
CA ALA A 99 8.50 17.97 -41.26
C ALA A 99 8.59 17.40 -42.69
N LYS A 100 7.45 17.36 -43.34
CA LYS A 100 7.34 16.99 -44.76
C LYS A 100 8.11 18.05 -45.55
N ARG A 101 9.33 17.73 -45.98
CA ARG A 101 10.05 18.54 -46.97
C ARG A 101 9.27 18.50 -48.27
N SER A 102 8.58 19.58 -48.55
CA SER A 102 8.06 19.82 -49.89
C SER A 102 9.22 20.28 -50.75
N SER A 103 9.84 19.38 -51.49
CA SER A 103 10.69 19.76 -52.61
C SER A 103 9.79 20.18 -53.78
N GLY A 104 9.55 21.45 -53.89
CA GLY A 104 9.04 22.03 -55.12
C GLY A 104 10.12 21.98 -56.18
N SER A 105 9.96 21.11 -57.16
CA SER A 105 10.67 21.21 -58.43
C SER A 105 9.80 22.06 -59.36
N LYS A 106 10.30 23.24 -59.67
CA LYS A 106 9.92 24.02 -60.85
C LYS A 106 10.94 23.74 -61.92
N THR A 107 10.46 23.15 -63.01
CA THR A 107 10.91 23.56 -64.35
C THR A 107 9.79 23.23 -65.31
#